data_5952e4fc07c1f8406cb42cd64cf48ac2
#
_entry.id   5952e4fc07c1f8406cb42cd64cf48ac2
#
_cell.length_a   1.000
_cell.length_b   1.000
_cell.length_c   1.000
_cell.angle_alpha   90.00
_cell.angle_beta   90.00
_cell.angle_gamma   90.00
#
_symmetry.space_group_name_H-M   'P 1'
#
loop_
_entity.id
_entity.type
_entity.pdbx_description
1 polymer ?
#
loop_
_entity_poly.entity_id
_entity_poly.type
_entity_poly.pdbx_seq_one_letter_code
_entity_poly.pdbx_strand_id
1 'polypeptide(L)'
;MLYRGYWDRLASFEFAESPDTTSQHDTTLAQREESPPSEEQMIFRFLCGVLLWLDILSSITTGKSPRLQSFHSHATTSGPHIDLKSIMGCKNWAMIQIGRVAALQEYKTQALQHACLDTVDFEVRADGIRQELLRGLTEESLSSLGISHADHTTSTISVITPQMLITRVWALAASIYLHLVVHGFQLETQELNSIFTEAMMILRTEITPDLMIAIICPLYIIGCVARKEDQGFFRYVFSSAPVLDPSLEHRGKILPLLEEIWRVRDTTMGQLTWQDSLRFSEHNILLL
;
A
#
# COMPACT_ATOMS: atom_id res chain seq x y z
N MET A 1 -0.95 -19.08 16.92
CA MET A 1 -1.84 -18.94 18.09
C MET A 1 -1.58 -17.67 18.92
N LEU A 2 -0.38 -17.12 18.98
CA LEU A 2 -0.06 -15.90 19.76
C LEU A 2 -0.69 -14.60 19.21
N TYR A 3 -0.99 -14.52 17.89
CA TYR A 3 -1.50 -13.31 17.24
C TYR A 3 -2.98 -13.00 17.55
N ARG A 4 -3.84 -14.02 17.69
CA ARG A 4 -5.28 -13.82 17.88
C ARG A 4 -5.60 -13.15 19.23
N GLY A 5 -4.93 -13.55 20.31
CA GLY A 5 -5.13 -12.95 21.64
C GLY A 5 -4.66 -11.49 21.77
N TYR A 6 -3.87 -11.01 20.82
CA TYR A 6 -3.39 -9.62 20.79
C TYR A 6 -4.45 -8.69 20.16
N TRP A 7 -5.11 -9.16 19.11
CA TRP A 7 -6.18 -8.45 18.41
C TRP A 7 -7.50 -8.50 19.20
N ASP A 8 -7.77 -9.59 19.90
CA ASP A 8 -8.92 -9.70 20.81
C ASP A 8 -8.80 -8.69 21.96
N ARG A 9 -7.59 -8.32 22.38
CA ARG A 9 -7.34 -7.24 23.34
C ARG A 9 -7.54 -5.84 22.75
N LEU A 10 -7.24 -5.64 21.47
CA LEU A 10 -7.55 -4.39 20.78
C LEU A 10 -9.06 -4.15 20.72
N ALA A 11 -9.81 -5.18 20.34
CA ALA A 11 -11.27 -5.15 20.32
C ALA A 11 -11.87 -4.98 21.72
N SER A 12 -11.27 -5.58 22.77
CA SER A 12 -11.75 -5.47 24.14
C SER A 12 -11.41 -4.12 24.81
N PHE A 13 -10.42 -3.38 24.32
CA PHE A 13 -10.15 -2.01 24.78
C PHE A 13 -11.20 -1.01 24.29
N GLU A 14 -11.95 -1.32 23.23
CA GLU A 14 -13.06 -0.51 22.73
C GLU A 14 -14.35 -0.70 23.56
N PHE A 15 -14.49 -1.79 24.32
CA PHE A 15 -15.73 -2.21 24.98
C PHE A 15 -15.69 -2.20 26.52
N ALA A 16 -14.82 -1.43 27.12
CA ALA A 16 -14.99 -1.11 28.55
C ALA A 16 -16.06 -0.01 28.67
N GLU A 17 -17.32 -0.36 28.41
CA GLU A 17 -18.47 0.42 28.86
C GLU A 17 -18.44 0.50 30.40
N SER A 18 -18.50 1.73 30.89
CA SER A 18 -18.67 2.02 32.32
C SER A 18 -19.97 1.38 32.84
N PRO A 19 -19.96 0.82 34.05
CA PRO A 19 -21.18 0.23 34.62
C PRO A 19 -22.27 1.27 34.83
N ASP A 20 -23.49 0.87 34.50
CA ASP A 20 -24.77 1.56 34.75
C ASP A 20 -24.78 2.33 36.03
N THR A 21 -24.98 3.64 35.93
CA THR A 21 -25.59 4.42 37.01
C THR A 21 -26.74 5.22 36.42
N THR A 22 -27.94 4.69 36.62
CA THR A 22 -29.21 5.41 36.53
C THR A 22 -29.18 6.68 37.34
N SER A 23 -29.32 7.86 36.73
CA SER A 23 -30.11 9.00 37.23
C SER A 23 -30.01 10.22 36.30
N GLN A 24 -31.19 10.61 35.80
CA GLN A 24 -31.73 11.95 35.58
C GLN A 24 -30.96 13.02 34.84
N HIS A 25 -31.58 13.40 33.69
CA HIS A 25 -31.73 14.77 33.15
C HIS A 25 -30.61 15.79 33.47
N ASP A 26 -29.80 16.09 32.48
CA ASP A 26 -29.63 17.46 32.02
C ASP A 26 -29.07 17.51 30.59
N THR A 27 -29.72 18.35 29.78
CA THR A 27 -29.40 18.52 28.35
C THR A 27 -28.27 19.55 28.23
N THR A 28 -27.04 19.06 28.14
CA THR A 28 -25.92 19.87 27.66
C THR A 28 -25.04 18.96 26.78
N LEU A 29 -24.95 19.28 25.49
CA LEU A 29 -24.01 18.71 24.54
C LEU A 29 -22.57 18.99 25.00
N ALA A 30 -22.11 18.23 25.99
CA ALA A 30 -20.71 18.23 26.40
C ALA A 30 -19.95 17.48 25.28
N GLN A 31 -19.16 18.24 24.51
CA GLN A 31 -18.07 17.69 23.72
C GLN A 31 -17.21 16.85 24.67
N ARG A 32 -17.22 15.54 24.44
CA ARG A 32 -16.36 14.60 25.14
C ARG A 32 -14.95 14.93 24.68
N GLU A 33 -14.22 15.76 25.40
CA GLU A 33 -12.79 15.95 25.21
C GLU A 33 -12.13 14.59 25.45
N GLU A 34 -11.76 13.91 24.34
CA GLU A 34 -10.98 12.68 24.43
C GLU A 34 -9.64 13.03 25.10
N SER A 35 -9.40 12.50 26.26
CA SER A 35 -8.12 12.63 26.93
C SER A 35 -7.01 12.10 26.02
N PRO A 36 -5.83 12.78 25.97
CA PRO A 36 -4.74 12.32 25.11
C PRO A 36 -4.36 10.87 25.44
N PRO A 37 -4.02 10.06 24.43
CA PRO A 37 -3.68 8.65 24.63
C PRO A 37 -2.50 8.51 25.59
N SER A 38 -2.53 7.50 26.47
CA SER A 38 -1.40 7.20 27.33
C SER A 38 -0.18 6.79 26.51
N GLU A 39 1.02 6.90 27.09
CA GLU A 39 2.28 6.48 26.44
C GLU A 39 2.22 5.01 26.01
N GLU A 40 1.67 4.13 26.85
CA GLU A 40 1.47 2.72 26.53
C GLU A 40 0.54 2.52 25.33
N GLN A 41 -0.53 3.30 25.22
CA GLN A 41 -1.43 3.27 24.06
C GLN A 41 -0.73 3.75 22.80
N MET A 42 0.12 4.77 22.87
CA MET A 42 0.88 5.24 21.71
C MET A 42 1.89 4.19 21.23
N ILE A 43 2.64 3.57 22.15
CA ILE A 43 3.57 2.47 21.83
C ILE A 43 2.82 1.30 21.21
N PHE A 44 1.69 0.92 21.79
CA PHE A 44 0.88 -0.17 21.27
C PHE A 44 0.37 0.10 19.85
N ARG A 45 -0.18 1.30 19.58
CA ARG A 45 -0.63 1.71 18.23
C ARG A 45 0.51 1.69 17.22
N PHE A 46 1.69 2.17 17.60
CA PHE A 46 2.87 2.14 16.76
C PHE A 46 3.25 0.69 16.39
N LEU A 47 3.34 -0.21 17.37
CA LEU A 47 3.67 -1.62 17.12
C LEU A 47 2.62 -2.31 16.24
N CYS A 48 1.33 -2.05 16.46
CA CYS A 48 0.27 -2.56 15.62
C CYS A 48 0.38 -2.04 14.18
N GLY A 49 0.71 -0.76 14.00
CA GLY A 49 0.92 -0.19 12.68
C GLY A 49 2.10 -0.82 11.96
N VAL A 50 3.23 -1.04 12.64
CA VAL A 50 4.38 -1.76 12.08
C VAL A 50 4.01 -3.19 11.67
N LEU A 51 3.25 -3.90 12.50
CA LEU A 51 2.80 -5.26 12.18
C LEU A 51 1.88 -5.30 10.96
N LEU A 52 0.92 -4.37 10.86
CA LEU A 52 0.04 -4.24 9.69
C LEU A 52 0.83 -3.95 8.43
N TRP A 53 1.78 -3.04 8.51
CA TRP A 53 2.66 -2.70 7.40
C TRP A 53 3.47 -3.91 6.92
N LEU A 54 4.15 -4.61 7.84
CA LEU A 54 4.95 -5.80 7.52
C LEU A 54 4.09 -6.92 6.94
N ASP A 55 2.87 -7.11 7.43
CA ASP A 55 1.93 -8.11 6.93
C ASP A 55 1.52 -7.81 5.48
N ILE A 56 1.21 -6.53 5.17
CA ILE A 56 0.91 -6.08 3.81
C ILE A 56 2.11 -6.27 2.89
N LEU A 57 3.33 -5.86 3.30
CA LEU A 57 4.52 -5.99 2.47
C LEU A 57 4.88 -7.46 2.19
N SER A 58 4.77 -8.32 3.22
CA SER A 58 5.03 -9.74 3.04
C SER A 58 4.05 -10.43 2.09
N SER A 59 2.83 -9.91 1.99
CA SER A 59 1.81 -10.45 1.10
C SER A 59 2.17 -10.30 -0.38
N ILE A 60 2.88 -9.23 -0.75
CA ILE A 60 3.30 -8.96 -2.13
C ILE A 60 4.27 -10.02 -2.63
N THR A 61 5.26 -10.38 -1.82
CA THR A 61 6.32 -11.32 -2.20
C THR A 61 5.95 -12.77 -1.98
N THR A 62 5.00 -13.05 -1.09
CA THR A 62 4.49 -14.41 -0.86
C THR A 62 3.34 -14.80 -1.77
N GLY A 63 2.68 -13.82 -2.41
CA GLY A 63 1.48 -14.03 -3.20
C GLY A 63 0.27 -14.51 -2.39
N LYS A 64 0.27 -14.25 -1.08
CA LYS A 64 -0.80 -14.62 -0.15
C LYS A 64 -1.50 -13.39 0.38
N SER A 65 -2.77 -13.53 0.76
CA SER A 65 -3.48 -12.48 1.48
C SER A 65 -2.74 -12.07 2.76
N PRO A 66 -2.80 -10.78 3.12
CA PRO A 66 -2.37 -10.35 4.44
C PRO A 66 -3.13 -11.11 5.53
N ARG A 67 -2.43 -11.62 6.53
CA ARG A 67 -3.04 -12.39 7.63
C ARG A 67 -3.97 -11.56 8.50
N LEU A 68 -3.70 -10.25 8.55
CA LEU A 68 -4.43 -9.27 9.34
C LEU A 68 -5.49 -8.53 8.52
N GLN A 69 -5.84 -9.01 7.32
CA GLN A 69 -6.77 -8.32 6.40
C GLN A 69 -8.12 -7.99 7.03
N SER A 70 -8.66 -8.86 7.89
CA SER A 70 -9.93 -8.62 8.60
C SER A 70 -9.88 -7.42 9.55
N PHE A 71 -8.69 -7.01 9.97
CA PHE A 71 -8.47 -5.87 10.85
C PHE A 71 -8.18 -4.56 10.10
N HIS A 72 -7.92 -4.62 8.78
CA HIS A 72 -7.61 -3.44 7.99
C HIS A 72 -8.73 -2.41 8.00
N SER A 73 -10.00 -2.83 7.96
CA SER A 73 -11.16 -1.95 8.03
C SER A 73 -11.30 -1.30 9.40
N HIS A 74 -11.09 -2.04 10.48
CA HIS A 74 -11.13 -1.51 11.85
C HIS A 74 -10.00 -0.51 12.10
N ALA A 75 -8.82 -0.75 11.54
CA ALA A 75 -7.68 0.15 11.68
C ALA A 75 -7.92 1.54 11.04
N THR A 76 -8.93 1.68 10.17
CA THR A 76 -9.13 2.88 9.35
C THR A 76 -10.42 3.64 9.63
N THR A 77 -11.44 3.02 10.25
CA THR A 77 -12.80 3.61 10.25
C THR A 77 -13.36 3.97 11.61
N SER A 78 -12.93 3.33 12.70
CA SER A 78 -13.61 3.53 14.00
C SER A 78 -12.63 3.32 15.15
N GLY A 79 -12.54 4.30 16.04
CA GLY A 79 -11.75 4.19 17.27
C GLY A 79 -10.33 4.77 17.19
N PRO A 80 -9.42 4.36 18.08
CA PRO A 80 -8.05 4.87 18.12
C PRO A 80 -7.26 4.47 16.89
N HIS A 81 -7.28 5.33 15.86
CA HIS A 81 -6.72 5.08 14.54
C HIS A 81 -5.25 4.68 14.59
N ILE A 82 -4.93 3.56 13.95
CA ILE A 82 -3.56 3.25 13.56
C ILE A 82 -3.26 4.13 12.32
N ASP A 83 -2.35 5.07 12.49
CA ASP A 83 -1.94 5.99 11.44
C ASP A 83 -0.62 5.53 10.80
N LEU A 84 -0.71 4.78 9.70
CA LEU A 84 0.46 4.34 8.94
C LEU A 84 1.24 5.52 8.35
N LYS A 85 0.59 6.66 8.12
CA LYS A 85 1.26 7.86 7.64
C LYS A 85 2.34 8.33 8.61
N SER A 86 2.10 8.27 9.91
CA SER A 86 3.08 8.64 10.93
C SER A 86 4.23 7.65 11.06
N ILE A 87 4.05 6.40 10.62
CA ILE A 87 5.04 5.32 10.74
C ILE A 87 5.93 5.24 9.50
N MET A 88 5.32 5.32 8.30
CA MET A 88 5.99 5.04 7.03
C MET A 88 5.74 6.12 5.95
N GLY A 89 5.06 7.20 6.29
CA GLY A 89 4.79 8.31 5.39
C GLY A 89 3.64 8.10 4.41
N CYS A 90 3.03 6.92 4.35
CA CYS A 90 1.94 6.60 3.44
C CYS A 90 0.60 6.55 4.18
N LYS A 91 -0.44 7.18 3.62
CA LYS A 91 -1.80 7.13 4.18
C LYS A 91 -2.37 5.71 4.14
N ASN A 92 -3.17 5.38 5.15
CA ASN A 92 -3.77 4.05 5.33
C ASN A 92 -4.49 3.53 4.09
N TRP A 93 -5.27 4.39 3.42
CA TRP A 93 -6.09 3.99 2.29
C TRP A 93 -5.26 3.37 1.15
N ALA A 94 -4.10 3.95 0.81
CA ALA A 94 -3.25 3.44 -0.26
C ALA A 94 -2.59 2.11 0.11
N MET A 95 -2.11 1.97 1.36
CA MET A 95 -1.54 0.72 1.86
C MET A 95 -2.55 -0.43 1.89
N ILE A 96 -3.78 -0.16 2.30
CA ILE A 96 -4.85 -1.16 2.32
C ILE A 96 -5.13 -1.69 0.92
N GLN A 97 -5.08 -0.83 -0.11
CA GLN A 97 -5.29 -1.31 -1.48
C GLN A 97 -4.20 -2.29 -1.92
N ILE A 98 -2.94 -2.10 -1.55
CA ILE A 98 -1.89 -3.11 -1.78
C ILE A 98 -2.27 -4.47 -1.18
N GLY A 99 -2.72 -4.49 0.07
CA GLY A 99 -3.17 -5.72 0.74
C GLY A 99 -4.38 -6.36 0.04
N ARG A 100 -5.32 -5.54 -0.45
CA ARG A 100 -6.49 -6.03 -1.20
C ARG A 100 -6.10 -6.63 -2.55
N VAL A 101 -5.11 -6.04 -3.25
CA VAL A 101 -4.58 -6.60 -4.50
C VAL A 101 -3.90 -7.94 -4.24
N ALA A 102 -3.12 -8.07 -3.16
CA ALA A 102 -2.49 -9.34 -2.78
C ALA A 102 -3.54 -10.41 -2.45
N ALA A 103 -4.62 -10.04 -1.77
CA ALA A 103 -5.75 -10.95 -1.51
C ALA A 103 -6.46 -11.38 -2.80
N LEU A 104 -6.63 -10.46 -3.75
CA LEU A 104 -7.18 -10.78 -5.08
C LEU A 104 -6.27 -11.74 -5.85
N GLN A 105 -4.94 -11.57 -5.74
CA GLN A 105 -3.96 -12.48 -6.33
C GLN A 105 -4.09 -13.90 -5.75
N GLU A 106 -4.18 -14.04 -4.42
CA GLU A 106 -4.36 -15.34 -3.79
C GLU A 106 -5.68 -15.99 -4.21
N TYR A 107 -6.78 -15.23 -4.21
CA TYR A 107 -8.08 -15.67 -4.70
C TYR A 107 -8.00 -16.23 -6.14
N LYS A 108 -7.40 -15.46 -7.06
CA LYS A 108 -7.17 -15.90 -8.45
C LYS A 108 -6.37 -17.20 -8.51
N THR A 109 -5.28 -17.29 -7.76
CA THR A 109 -4.40 -18.46 -7.75
C THR A 109 -5.13 -19.71 -7.25
N GLN A 110 -5.85 -19.61 -6.14
CA GLN A 110 -6.61 -20.72 -5.57
C GLN A 110 -7.75 -21.16 -6.50
N ALA A 111 -8.50 -20.21 -7.06
CA ALA A 111 -9.59 -20.50 -7.97
C ALA A 111 -9.13 -21.18 -9.26
N LEU A 112 -7.96 -20.77 -9.80
CA LEU A 112 -7.33 -21.44 -10.96
C LEU A 112 -6.87 -22.86 -10.62
N GLN A 113 -6.28 -23.07 -9.45
CA GLN A 113 -5.85 -24.41 -8.99
C GLN A 113 -7.03 -25.40 -8.88
N HIS A 114 -8.21 -24.90 -8.51
CA HIS A 114 -9.43 -25.71 -8.39
C HIS A 114 -10.29 -25.68 -9.66
N ALA A 115 -9.84 -25.03 -10.74
CA ALA A 115 -10.59 -24.84 -11.99
C ALA A 115 -11.99 -24.24 -11.79
N CYS A 116 -12.15 -23.35 -10.81
CA CYS A 116 -13.43 -22.74 -10.42
C CYS A 116 -13.41 -21.20 -10.41
N LEU A 117 -12.53 -20.58 -11.22
CA LEU A 117 -12.46 -19.12 -11.30
C LEU A 117 -13.76 -18.57 -11.92
N ASP A 118 -14.56 -17.89 -11.09
CA ASP A 118 -15.63 -17.03 -11.56
C ASP A 118 -15.03 -15.70 -12.04
N THR A 119 -14.99 -15.53 -13.36
CA THR A 119 -14.42 -14.35 -13.99
C THR A 119 -15.21 -13.08 -13.69
N VAL A 120 -16.53 -13.18 -13.51
CA VAL A 120 -17.39 -12.03 -13.20
C VAL A 120 -17.14 -11.56 -11.77
N ASP A 121 -17.12 -12.47 -10.79
CA ASP A 121 -16.78 -12.13 -9.39
C ASP A 121 -15.36 -11.57 -9.27
N PHE A 122 -14.41 -12.15 -10.01
CA PHE A 122 -13.03 -11.66 -10.05
C PHE A 122 -12.95 -10.21 -10.57
N GLU A 123 -13.61 -9.91 -11.69
CA GLU A 123 -13.63 -8.56 -12.27
C GLU A 123 -14.34 -7.56 -11.34
N VAL A 124 -15.45 -7.93 -10.71
CA VAL A 124 -16.15 -7.08 -9.75
C VAL A 124 -15.24 -6.71 -8.57
N ARG A 125 -14.47 -7.67 -8.06
CA ARG A 125 -13.48 -7.41 -6.98
C ARG A 125 -12.36 -6.50 -7.45
N ALA A 126 -11.82 -6.73 -8.65
CA ALA A 126 -10.79 -5.90 -9.26
C ALA A 126 -11.27 -4.46 -9.47
N ASP A 127 -12.47 -4.29 -9.99
CA ASP A 127 -13.09 -2.99 -10.21
C ASP A 127 -13.31 -2.24 -8.89
N GLY A 128 -13.76 -2.94 -7.83
CA GLY A 128 -13.89 -2.34 -6.51
C GLY A 128 -12.56 -1.75 -5.98
N ILE A 129 -11.42 -2.43 -6.21
CA ILE A 129 -10.11 -1.92 -5.85
C ILE A 129 -9.72 -0.73 -6.74
N ARG A 130 -9.95 -0.83 -8.06
CA ARG A 130 -9.66 0.22 -9.04
C ARG A 130 -10.39 1.53 -8.70
N GLN A 131 -11.68 1.43 -8.37
CA GLN A 131 -12.51 2.59 -8.00
C GLN A 131 -11.97 3.30 -6.75
N GLU A 132 -11.60 2.55 -5.72
CA GLU A 132 -11.04 3.11 -4.50
C GLU A 132 -9.68 3.79 -4.73
N LEU A 133 -8.82 3.20 -5.59
CA LEU A 133 -7.55 3.82 -5.99
C LEU A 133 -7.78 5.13 -6.74
N LEU A 134 -8.68 5.15 -7.71
CA LEU A 134 -9.02 6.35 -8.48
C LEU A 134 -9.60 7.44 -7.57
N ARG A 135 -10.51 7.08 -6.66
CA ARG A 135 -11.08 8.02 -5.69
C ARG A 135 -9.99 8.63 -4.81
N GLY A 136 -9.13 7.81 -4.22
CA GLY A 136 -8.05 8.28 -3.36
C GLY A 136 -7.03 9.18 -4.08
N LEU A 137 -6.63 8.82 -5.30
CA LEU A 137 -5.74 9.63 -6.13
C LEU A 137 -6.38 10.98 -6.51
N THR A 138 -7.69 11.00 -6.78
CA THR A 138 -8.42 12.23 -7.07
C THR A 138 -8.51 13.14 -5.85
N GLU A 139 -8.83 12.59 -4.68
CA GLU A 139 -8.87 13.33 -3.41
C GLU A 139 -7.49 13.92 -3.04
N GLU A 140 -6.39 13.17 -3.24
CA GLU A 140 -5.03 13.68 -3.05
C GLU A 140 -4.72 14.84 -4.02
N SER A 141 -5.13 14.73 -5.28
CA SER A 141 -4.92 15.77 -6.28
C SER A 141 -5.71 17.05 -5.96
N LEU A 142 -6.96 16.92 -5.51
CA LEU A 142 -7.78 18.06 -5.07
C LEU A 142 -7.21 18.72 -3.81
N SER A 143 -6.73 17.94 -2.87
CA SER A 143 -6.06 18.44 -1.65
C SER A 143 -4.79 19.21 -1.99
N SER A 144 -4.04 18.78 -3.01
CA SER A 144 -2.85 19.49 -3.48
C SER A 144 -3.15 20.82 -4.17
N LEU A 145 -4.36 21.00 -4.71
CA LEU A 145 -4.82 22.24 -5.35
C LEU A 145 -5.43 23.24 -4.35
N GLY A 146 -5.50 22.92 -3.05
CA GLY A 146 -6.09 23.81 -2.03
C GLY A 146 -7.61 23.98 -2.15
N ILE A 147 -8.28 23.11 -2.90
CA ILE A 147 -9.75 23.12 -3.05
C ILE A 147 -10.36 22.33 -1.89
N SER A 148 -10.31 22.87 -0.68
CA SER A 148 -11.18 22.40 0.40
C SER A 148 -12.50 23.16 0.34
N HIS A 149 -13.61 22.42 0.48
CA HIS A 149 -14.99 22.94 0.42
C HIS A 149 -15.41 23.84 1.60
N ALA A 150 -14.48 24.49 2.30
CA ALA A 150 -14.78 25.39 3.41
C ALA A 150 -13.99 26.69 3.29
N ASP A 151 -14.74 27.77 3.12
CA ASP A 151 -14.37 29.19 3.25
C ASP A 151 -13.52 29.87 2.16
N HIS A 152 -14.21 30.81 1.53
CA HIS A 152 -13.80 31.75 0.48
C HIS A 152 -12.87 32.88 0.98
N THR A 153 -11.80 32.64 1.69
CA THR A 153 -10.82 33.72 1.99
C THR A 153 -9.47 33.14 2.41
N THR A 154 -8.66 32.86 1.46
CA THR A 154 -7.19 32.95 1.41
C THR A 154 -6.65 31.94 0.40
N SER A 155 -6.03 32.44 -0.68
CA SER A 155 -5.26 31.61 -1.63
C SER A 155 -4.03 31.05 -0.92
N THR A 156 -4.21 29.98 -0.20
CA THR A 156 -3.09 29.21 0.37
C THR A 156 -2.47 28.43 -0.78
N ILE A 157 -1.27 28.80 -1.19
CA ILE A 157 -0.44 27.98 -2.09
C ILE A 157 -0.33 26.62 -1.41
N SER A 158 -0.98 25.62 -1.97
CA SER A 158 -0.94 24.26 -1.44
C SER A 158 0.47 23.70 -1.63
N VAL A 159 1.18 23.52 -0.52
CA VAL A 159 2.52 22.95 -0.52
C VAL A 159 2.38 21.44 -0.61
N ILE A 160 2.89 20.83 -1.69
CA ILE A 160 2.99 19.39 -1.82
C ILE A 160 3.90 18.86 -0.71
N THR A 161 3.35 18.03 0.17
CA THR A 161 4.10 17.45 1.29
C THR A 161 4.78 16.15 0.90
N PRO A 162 5.92 15.78 1.53
CA PRO A 162 6.55 14.47 1.31
C PRO A 162 5.59 13.29 1.47
N GLN A 163 4.69 13.35 2.45
CA GLN A 163 3.70 12.31 2.69
C GLN A 163 2.67 12.17 1.55
N MET A 164 2.30 13.28 0.91
CA MET A 164 1.41 13.25 -0.27
C MET A 164 2.11 12.55 -1.43
N LEU A 165 3.38 12.87 -1.69
CA LEU A 165 4.19 12.23 -2.72
C LEU A 165 4.35 10.73 -2.47
N ILE A 166 4.73 10.34 -1.25
CA ILE A 166 4.85 8.94 -0.86
C ILE A 166 3.51 8.22 -1.07
N THR A 167 2.39 8.79 -0.57
CA THR A 167 1.06 8.18 -0.72
C THR A 167 0.69 8.01 -2.19
N ARG A 168 0.95 9.02 -3.03
CA ARG A 168 0.65 8.96 -4.46
C ARG A 168 1.46 7.88 -5.17
N VAL A 169 2.77 7.76 -4.87
CA VAL A 169 3.63 6.70 -5.43
C VAL A 169 3.15 5.31 -5.01
N TRP A 170 2.74 5.13 -3.74
CA TRP A 170 2.15 3.88 -3.26
C TRP A 170 0.84 3.54 -3.96
N ALA A 171 -0.04 4.51 -4.19
CA ALA A 171 -1.30 4.30 -4.90
C ALA A 171 -1.09 3.94 -6.39
N LEU A 172 -0.16 4.62 -7.07
CA LEU A 172 0.21 4.28 -8.45
C LEU A 172 0.83 2.89 -8.55
N ALA A 173 1.70 2.51 -7.60
CA ALA A 173 2.24 1.16 -7.51
C ALA A 173 1.14 0.12 -7.26
N ALA A 174 0.14 0.42 -6.42
CA ALA A 174 -1.02 -0.45 -6.21
C ALA A 174 -1.84 -0.64 -7.50
N SER A 175 -1.99 0.42 -8.30
CA SER A 175 -2.69 0.35 -9.59
C SER A 175 -1.91 -0.50 -10.60
N ILE A 176 -0.58 -0.37 -10.66
CA ILE A 176 0.29 -1.23 -11.47
C ILE A 176 0.21 -2.69 -10.99
N TYR A 177 0.26 -2.92 -9.68
CA TYR A 177 0.14 -4.26 -9.10
C TYR A 177 -1.21 -4.90 -9.43
N LEU A 178 -2.31 -4.14 -9.35
CA LEU A 178 -3.63 -4.60 -9.76
C LEU A 178 -3.64 -5.01 -11.26
N HIS A 179 -3.06 -4.18 -12.12
CA HIS A 179 -2.91 -4.50 -13.55
C HIS A 179 -2.16 -5.82 -13.75
N LEU A 180 -1.02 -6.00 -13.06
CA LEU A 180 -0.23 -7.23 -13.15
C LEU A 180 -0.98 -8.48 -12.66
N VAL A 181 -1.83 -8.33 -11.64
CA VAL A 181 -2.67 -9.42 -11.13
C VAL A 181 -3.79 -9.75 -12.12
N VAL A 182 -4.44 -8.75 -12.72
CA VAL A 182 -5.56 -8.96 -13.64
C VAL A 182 -5.08 -9.44 -15.01
N HIS A 183 -4.15 -8.71 -15.63
CA HIS A 183 -3.75 -8.85 -17.02
C HIS A 183 -2.36 -9.51 -17.22
N GLY A 184 -1.60 -9.73 -16.13
CA GLY A 184 -0.20 -10.15 -16.24
C GLY A 184 0.68 -9.02 -16.81
N PHE A 185 1.80 -9.40 -17.43
CA PHE A 185 2.78 -8.45 -17.99
C PHE A 185 2.38 -7.94 -19.38
N GLN A 186 1.09 -7.60 -19.59
CA GLN A 186 0.62 -6.94 -20.81
C GLN A 186 0.92 -5.44 -20.72
N LEU A 187 2.11 -5.03 -21.20
CA LEU A 187 2.62 -3.66 -21.03
C LEU A 187 2.05 -2.63 -22.01
N GLU A 188 1.38 -3.07 -23.08
CA GLU A 188 0.95 -2.18 -24.17
C GLU A 188 -0.43 -1.54 -23.95
N THR A 189 -1.00 -1.70 -22.76
CA THR A 189 -2.30 -1.08 -22.43
C THR A 189 -2.15 0.42 -22.20
N GLN A 190 -3.08 1.21 -22.70
CA GLN A 190 -3.07 2.66 -22.54
C GLN A 190 -3.16 3.05 -21.04
N GLU A 191 -3.95 2.31 -20.25
CA GLU A 191 -4.12 2.52 -18.83
C GLU A 191 -2.78 2.37 -18.08
N LEU A 192 -2.10 1.23 -18.26
CA LEU A 192 -0.80 0.99 -17.61
C LEU A 192 0.24 2.03 -18.02
N ASN A 193 0.27 2.40 -19.32
CA ASN A 193 1.19 3.41 -19.82
C ASN A 193 0.99 4.77 -19.16
N SER A 194 -0.27 5.18 -18.97
CA SER A 194 -0.59 6.43 -18.27
C SER A 194 -0.14 6.40 -16.81
N ILE A 195 -0.46 5.34 -16.09
CA ILE A 195 -0.09 5.16 -14.67
C ILE A 195 1.44 5.12 -14.53
N PHE A 196 2.12 4.36 -15.38
CA PHE A 196 3.58 4.24 -15.36
C PHE A 196 4.27 5.57 -15.65
N THR A 197 3.80 6.30 -16.67
CA THR A 197 4.35 7.62 -17.02
C THR A 197 4.21 8.61 -15.88
N GLU A 198 3.06 8.65 -15.23
CA GLU A 198 2.83 9.49 -14.05
C GLU A 198 3.77 9.10 -12.90
N ALA A 199 3.89 7.80 -12.59
CA ALA A 199 4.78 7.31 -11.54
C ALA A 199 6.24 7.70 -11.84
N MET A 200 6.71 7.51 -13.07
CA MET A 200 8.08 7.86 -13.47
C MET A 200 8.34 9.36 -13.44
N MET A 201 7.35 10.18 -13.78
CA MET A 201 7.45 11.63 -13.65
C MET A 201 7.71 12.00 -12.19
N ILE A 202 6.87 11.54 -11.26
CA ILE A 202 7.02 11.84 -9.83
C ILE A 202 8.37 11.34 -9.31
N LEU A 203 8.75 10.10 -9.63
CA LEU A 203 10.01 9.50 -9.19
C LEU A 203 11.25 10.28 -9.65
N ARG A 204 11.21 10.87 -10.85
CA ARG A 204 12.34 11.59 -11.43
C ARG A 204 12.42 13.06 -11.03
N THR A 205 11.27 13.69 -10.76
CA THR A 205 11.22 15.16 -10.58
C THR A 205 10.91 15.59 -9.16
N GLU A 206 10.20 14.77 -8.37
CA GLU A 206 9.65 15.19 -7.09
C GLU A 206 10.21 14.39 -5.90
N ILE A 207 10.63 13.13 -6.12
CA ILE A 207 11.16 12.29 -5.04
C ILE A 207 12.65 12.57 -4.83
N THR A 208 12.97 13.03 -3.62
CA THR A 208 14.36 13.20 -3.18
C THR A 208 14.97 11.85 -2.73
N PRO A 209 16.31 11.71 -2.72
CA PRO A 209 16.96 10.46 -2.27
C PRO A 209 16.49 9.99 -0.89
N ASP A 210 16.24 10.90 0.05
CA ASP A 210 15.80 10.53 1.41
C ASP A 210 14.40 9.89 1.42
N LEU A 211 13.54 10.24 0.47
CA LEU A 211 12.19 9.66 0.34
C LEU A 211 12.21 8.30 -0.35
N MET A 212 13.28 7.96 -1.07
CA MET A 212 13.39 6.67 -1.78
C MET A 212 13.28 5.47 -0.84
N ILE A 213 13.75 5.60 0.41
CA ILE A 213 13.68 4.54 1.42
C ILE A 213 12.22 4.19 1.75
N ALA A 214 11.33 5.19 1.81
CA ALA A 214 9.92 4.97 2.13
C ALA A 214 9.11 4.32 1.00
N ILE A 215 9.69 4.21 -0.20
CA ILE A 215 9.02 3.72 -1.40
C ILE A 215 9.73 2.54 -2.09
N ILE A 216 10.58 1.79 -1.36
CA ILE A 216 11.31 0.64 -1.94
C ILE A 216 10.37 -0.38 -2.56
N CYS A 217 9.28 -0.74 -1.88
CA CYS A 217 8.28 -1.63 -2.41
C CYS A 217 7.57 -1.07 -3.66
N PRO A 218 7.07 0.18 -3.68
CA PRO A 218 6.62 0.83 -4.91
C PRO A 218 7.64 0.82 -6.04
N LEU A 219 8.91 1.14 -5.76
CA LEU A 219 9.98 1.11 -6.76
C LEU A 219 10.15 -0.28 -7.38
N TYR A 220 10.06 -1.33 -6.57
CA TYR A 220 10.10 -2.71 -7.08
C TYR A 220 8.91 -2.98 -8.02
N ILE A 221 7.67 -2.67 -7.59
CA ILE A 221 6.47 -2.93 -8.40
C ILE A 221 6.49 -2.15 -9.71
N ILE A 222 6.82 -0.85 -9.66
CA ILE A 222 6.95 0.00 -10.85
C ILE A 222 8.10 -0.50 -11.73
N GLY A 223 9.21 -0.91 -11.12
CA GLY A 223 10.36 -1.48 -11.83
C GLY A 223 10.03 -2.76 -12.60
N CYS A 224 9.11 -3.60 -12.12
CA CYS A 224 8.69 -4.82 -12.82
C CYS A 224 8.14 -4.54 -14.23
N VAL A 225 7.48 -3.39 -14.43
CA VAL A 225 6.89 -2.98 -15.72
C VAL A 225 7.78 -2.01 -16.50
N ALA A 226 8.98 -1.70 -16.01
CA ALA A 226 9.90 -0.77 -16.66
C ALA A 226 10.26 -1.21 -18.08
N ARG A 227 10.18 -0.28 -19.04
CA ARG A 227 10.63 -0.48 -20.42
C ARG A 227 12.14 -0.40 -20.50
N LYS A 228 12.72 -0.85 -21.60
CA LYS A 228 14.20 -0.87 -21.79
C LYS A 228 14.84 0.48 -21.56
N GLU A 229 14.20 1.56 -22.01
CA GLU A 229 14.63 2.95 -21.81
C GLU A 229 14.63 3.40 -20.35
N ASP A 230 13.74 2.83 -19.53
CA ASP A 230 13.56 3.21 -18.13
C ASP A 230 14.33 2.31 -17.15
N GLN A 231 14.78 1.11 -17.58
CA GLN A 231 15.50 0.18 -16.73
C GLN A 231 16.78 0.78 -16.13
N GLY A 232 17.43 1.70 -16.86
CA GLY A 232 18.62 2.41 -16.40
C GLY A 232 18.38 3.20 -15.10
N PHE A 233 17.19 3.81 -14.95
CA PHE A 233 16.81 4.49 -13.72
C PHE A 233 16.75 3.54 -12.53
N PHE A 234 16.11 2.40 -12.67
CA PHE A 234 15.99 1.41 -11.58
C PHE A 234 17.33 0.77 -11.24
N ARG A 235 18.20 0.49 -12.24
CA ARG A 235 19.58 0.03 -11.99
C ARG A 235 20.33 1.04 -11.14
N TYR A 236 20.26 2.31 -11.48
CA TYR A 236 20.90 3.37 -10.71
C TYR A 236 20.36 3.44 -9.27
N VAL A 237 19.05 3.48 -9.10
CA VAL A 237 18.42 3.62 -7.78
C VAL A 237 18.75 2.44 -6.87
N PHE A 238 18.61 1.20 -7.35
CA PHE A 238 18.86 0.00 -6.54
C PHE A 238 20.36 -0.33 -6.36
N SER A 239 21.27 0.35 -7.08
CA SER A 239 22.72 0.23 -6.92
C SER A 239 23.35 1.37 -6.10
N SER A 240 22.54 2.33 -5.66
CA SER A 240 23.04 3.56 -5.04
C SER A 240 22.43 3.75 -3.63
N ALA A 241 23.22 4.41 -2.77
CA ALA A 241 22.67 4.91 -1.50
C ALA A 241 21.60 5.99 -1.79
N PRO A 242 20.57 6.11 -0.96
CA PRO A 242 20.35 5.39 0.30
C PRO A 242 19.60 4.05 0.16
N VAL A 243 19.15 3.67 -1.04
CA VAL A 243 18.38 2.43 -1.26
C VAL A 243 19.25 1.21 -1.01
N LEU A 244 20.45 1.16 -1.62
CA LEU A 244 21.41 0.12 -1.34
C LEU A 244 22.15 0.45 -0.03
N ASP A 245 21.76 -0.23 1.04
CA ASP A 245 22.40 -0.14 2.35
C ASP A 245 23.09 -1.48 2.66
N PRO A 246 24.40 -1.48 2.87
CA PRO A 246 25.16 -2.70 3.18
C PRO A 246 24.68 -3.45 4.44
N SER A 247 24.04 -2.74 5.37
CA SER A 247 23.45 -3.36 6.58
C SER A 247 22.15 -4.11 6.30
N LEU A 248 21.53 -3.88 5.14
CA LEU A 248 20.25 -4.46 4.71
C LEU A 248 20.45 -5.35 3.46
N GLU A 249 21.11 -6.50 3.69
CA GLU A 249 21.49 -7.45 2.63
C GLU A 249 20.36 -7.80 1.65
N HIS A 250 19.11 -7.88 2.13
CA HIS A 250 17.95 -8.20 1.30
C HIS A 250 17.69 -7.17 0.19
N ARG A 251 18.09 -5.90 0.38
CA ARG A 251 17.92 -4.84 -0.64
C ARG A 251 18.81 -5.08 -1.86
N GLY A 252 20.00 -5.65 -1.65
CA GLY A 252 20.89 -6.03 -2.74
C GLY A 252 20.32 -7.11 -3.66
N LYS A 253 19.30 -7.85 -3.23
CA LYS A 253 18.63 -8.90 -4.02
C LYS A 253 17.52 -8.37 -4.94
N ILE A 254 17.09 -7.11 -4.75
CA ILE A 254 15.97 -6.54 -5.53
C ILE A 254 16.35 -6.33 -6.99
N LEU A 255 17.51 -5.74 -7.27
CA LEU A 255 17.94 -5.48 -8.64
C LEU A 255 18.14 -6.76 -9.46
N PRO A 256 18.84 -7.80 -8.98
CA PRO A 256 18.92 -9.08 -9.69
C PRO A 256 17.55 -9.68 -10.01
N LEU A 257 16.59 -9.56 -9.08
CA LEU A 257 15.22 -10.04 -9.30
C LEU A 257 14.52 -9.24 -10.40
N LEU A 258 14.65 -7.91 -10.43
CA LEU A 258 14.09 -7.08 -11.50
C LEU A 258 14.71 -7.43 -12.87
N GLU A 259 16.03 -7.63 -12.93
CA GLU A 259 16.71 -8.00 -14.18
C GLU A 259 16.25 -9.36 -14.70
N GLU A 260 16.00 -10.31 -13.82
CA GLU A 260 15.44 -11.61 -14.20
C GLU A 260 14.00 -11.48 -14.71
N ILE A 261 13.16 -10.69 -14.04
CA ILE A 261 11.79 -10.38 -14.50
C ILE A 261 11.84 -9.77 -15.90
N TRP A 262 12.68 -8.76 -16.13
CA TRP A 262 12.81 -8.13 -17.45
C TRP A 262 13.27 -9.12 -18.51
N ARG A 263 14.28 -9.95 -18.20
CA ARG A 263 14.80 -10.97 -19.11
C ARG A 263 13.72 -11.97 -19.52
N VAL A 264 12.98 -12.52 -18.55
CA VAL A 264 11.93 -13.51 -18.81
C VAL A 264 10.75 -12.87 -19.54
N ARG A 265 10.30 -11.70 -19.09
CA ARG A 265 9.21 -10.96 -19.72
C ARG A 265 9.49 -10.69 -21.21
N ASP A 266 10.68 -10.24 -21.55
CA ASP A 266 11.08 -9.91 -22.91
C ASP A 266 11.20 -11.17 -23.79
N THR A 267 11.38 -12.36 -23.21
CA THR A 267 11.46 -13.64 -23.94
C THR A 267 10.13 -14.37 -24.05
N THR A 268 9.20 -14.16 -23.12
CA THR A 268 7.90 -14.89 -23.08
C THR A 268 6.76 -14.20 -23.80
N MET A 269 7.01 -13.07 -24.46
CA MET A 269 6.01 -12.30 -25.21
C MET A 269 4.71 -11.99 -24.39
N GLY A 270 4.86 -11.61 -23.13
CA GLY A 270 3.72 -11.18 -22.29
C GLY A 270 2.90 -12.30 -21.67
N GLN A 271 3.30 -13.55 -21.81
CA GLN A 271 2.63 -14.67 -21.11
C GLN A 271 3.02 -14.78 -19.63
N LEU A 272 3.95 -13.97 -19.16
CA LEU A 272 4.37 -13.94 -17.78
C LEU A 272 3.24 -13.41 -16.88
N THR A 273 2.96 -14.14 -15.81
CA THR A 273 2.01 -13.70 -14.78
C THR A 273 2.75 -13.17 -13.54
N TRP A 274 2.05 -12.41 -12.68
CA TRP A 274 2.62 -12.00 -11.39
C TRP A 274 3.04 -13.22 -10.55
N GLN A 275 2.23 -14.29 -10.55
CA GLN A 275 2.54 -15.52 -9.83
C GLN A 275 3.85 -16.18 -10.31
N ASP A 276 4.14 -16.08 -11.60
CA ASP A 276 5.40 -16.62 -12.15
C ASP A 276 6.59 -15.78 -11.68
N SER A 277 6.44 -14.44 -11.61
CA SER A 277 7.51 -13.56 -11.14
C SER A 277 7.92 -13.83 -9.68
N LEU A 278 6.98 -14.28 -8.84
CA LEU A 278 7.28 -14.64 -7.45
C LEU A 278 8.20 -15.87 -7.34
N ARG A 279 8.23 -16.74 -8.36
CA ARG A 279 9.09 -17.94 -8.40
C ARG A 279 10.55 -17.62 -8.67
N PHE A 280 10.87 -16.44 -9.20
CA PHE A 280 12.26 -16.02 -9.43
C PHE A 280 12.95 -15.67 -8.11
N SER A 281 12.20 -15.36 -7.06
CA SER A 281 12.72 -15.19 -5.72
C SER A 281 12.86 -16.56 -5.06
N GLU A 282 14.07 -17.14 -5.05
CA GLU A 282 14.36 -18.38 -4.30
C GLU A 282 14.10 -18.23 -2.79
N HIS A 283 14.07 -16.97 -2.30
CA HIS A 283 13.80 -16.62 -0.93
C HIS A 283 12.82 -15.43 -0.90
N ASN A 284 11.84 -15.48 -0.02
CA ASN A 284 10.93 -14.35 0.21
C ASN A 284 11.73 -13.09 0.54
N ILE A 285 11.75 -12.13 -0.38
CA ILE A 285 12.42 -10.85 -0.16
C ILE A 285 11.42 -9.94 0.53
N LEU A 286 11.82 -9.36 1.66
CA LEU A 286 11.04 -8.33 2.31
C LEU A 286 11.38 -6.97 1.68
N LEU A 287 10.39 -6.31 1.10
CA LEU A 287 10.54 -5.04 0.37
C LEU A 287 10.48 -3.84 1.34
N LEU A 288 11.46 -3.76 2.27
CA LEU A 288 11.59 -2.69 3.29
C LEU A 288 12.62 -1.64 2.88
#